data_e96039a23feb5f88e16b69ea9ec13c84
#
_entry.id   e96039a23feb5f88e16b69ea9ec13c84
#
_cell.length_a   1.000
_cell.length_b   1.000
_cell.length_c   1.000
_cell.angle_alpha   90.00
_cell.angle_beta   90.00
_cell.angle_gamma   90.00
#
_symmetry.space_group_name_H-M   'P 1'
#
loop_
_entity.id
_entity.type
_entity.pdbx_description
1 polymer ?
#
loop_
_entity_poly.entity_id
_entity_poly.type
_entity_poly.pdbx_seq_one_letter_code
_entity_poly.pdbx_strand_id
1 'polypeptide(L)'
;MKRIMPIYGTRPEAIKMAPIVKALQASEFFECEVTVTGQHREMLDQVNELFGIVPDHDLNIIQPRQTLNGVLTRTVTGLDAIFTRNKPDAVVVQGDTTTTTAGAMAAFYSGIPVIHAEAGLRSFNLYSPFPEEANRKMTSQITALHLAPTAQSRANLLREALPAEDIVVTGNTVIDALLEVASKHVPFADAELEDAAASGRDVLLVTTHRRENQGSAMEGVGRALARLANRYPEKLIVLPAHRNPVVREAILPALAGHENVIVTEPLPYGEFTRLMNLATVVLTDSGGVQEEAPSLGKPVLVMRENTERPEAVDAGTVRLIGTAEERVVEEVAALFDSPEAYSAMANAVNPYGDGHAAQRTVAAIAAMFGLGDRLEDFHPSPGESGKV
;
A
#
# COMPACT_ATOMS: atom_id res chain seq x y z
N MET A 1 -10.37 24.72 17.06
CA MET A 1 -9.92 23.50 16.38
C MET A 1 -8.43 23.56 16.23
N LYS A 2 -7.73 22.41 16.30
CA LYS A 2 -6.30 22.31 16.00
C LYS A 2 -6.10 22.10 14.52
N ARG A 3 -5.12 22.79 13.93
CA ARG A 3 -4.81 22.65 12.50
C ARG A 3 -3.79 21.54 12.30
N ILE A 4 -4.18 20.52 11.57
CA ILE A 4 -3.33 19.37 11.22
C ILE A 4 -3.05 19.43 9.73
N MET A 5 -1.76 19.33 9.35
CA MET A 5 -1.33 19.39 7.96
C MET A 5 -0.76 18.04 7.50
N PRO A 6 -1.56 17.21 6.80
CA PRO A 6 -1.03 16.04 6.07
C PRO A 6 -0.14 16.48 4.91
N ILE A 7 1.05 15.85 4.79
CA ILE A 7 2.04 16.17 3.75
C ILE A 7 2.39 14.87 3.01
N TYR A 8 2.17 14.84 1.69
CA TYR A 8 2.50 13.68 0.86
C TYR A 8 2.81 14.08 -0.59
N GLY A 9 3.47 13.22 -1.35
CA GLY A 9 3.94 13.58 -2.70
C GLY A 9 3.94 12.48 -3.73
N THR A 10 3.67 11.23 -3.33
CA THR A 10 3.65 10.06 -4.21
C THR A 10 2.31 9.35 -4.16
N ARG A 11 2.03 8.52 -5.17
CA ARG A 11 0.79 7.71 -5.22
C ARG A 11 0.62 6.80 -4.00
N PRO A 12 1.62 6.01 -3.56
CA PRO A 12 1.46 5.16 -2.39
C PRO A 12 1.17 5.93 -1.10
N GLU A 13 1.81 7.10 -0.92
CA GLU A 13 1.50 7.99 0.20
C GLU A 13 0.07 8.51 0.13
N ALA A 14 -0.38 8.98 -1.04
CA ALA A 14 -1.72 9.51 -1.22
C ALA A 14 -2.81 8.49 -0.87
N ILE A 15 -2.66 7.23 -1.31
CA ILE A 15 -3.59 6.14 -1.00
C ILE A 15 -3.72 5.96 0.51
N LYS A 16 -2.59 5.92 1.24
CA LYS A 16 -2.56 5.68 2.69
C LYS A 16 -2.96 6.91 3.50
N MET A 17 -2.71 8.11 2.97
CA MET A 17 -3.10 9.37 3.62
C MET A 17 -4.57 9.71 3.40
N ALA A 18 -5.21 9.27 2.33
CA ALA A 18 -6.59 9.60 2.03
C ALA A 18 -7.57 9.26 3.17
N PRO A 19 -7.55 8.08 3.80
CA PRO A 19 -8.39 7.79 4.95
C PRO A 19 -8.11 8.71 6.15
N ILE A 20 -6.85 9.06 6.41
CA ILE A 20 -6.47 9.98 7.49
C ILE A 20 -7.02 11.38 7.21
N VAL A 21 -6.85 11.89 5.98
CA VAL A 21 -7.38 13.20 5.56
C VAL A 21 -8.89 13.25 5.77
N LYS A 22 -9.63 12.24 5.30
CA LYS A 22 -11.08 12.19 5.44
C LYS A 22 -11.52 12.10 6.91
N ALA A 23 -10.83 11.31 7.72
CA ALA A 23 -11.13 11.21 9.14
C ALA A 23 -10.82 12.50 9.91
N LEU A 24 -9.74 13.23 9.54
CA LEU A 24 -9.45 14.56 10.09
C LEU A 24 -10.50 15.59 9.69
N GLN A 25 -10.93 15.60 8.42
CA GLN A 25 -11.98 16.51 7.92
C GLN A 25 -13.35 16.26 8.56
N ALA A 26 -13.64 15.00 8.93
CA ALA A 26 -14.88 14.64 9.62
C ALA A 26 -14.84 14.92 11.13
N SER A 27 -13.67 15.23 11.70
CA SER A 27 -13.50 15.44 13.15
C SER A 27 -13.89 16.86 13.57
N GLU A 28 -14.59 16.98 14.69
CA GLU A 28 -14.89 18.26 15.32
C GLU A 28 -13.68 18.94 15.99
N PHE A 29 -12.59 18.19 16.20
CA PHE A 29 -11.40 18.71 16.87
C PHE A 29 -10.41 19.40 15.93
N PHE A 30 -10.46 19.06 14.63
CA PHE A 30 -9.40 19.39 13.70
C PHE A 30 -9.87 20.22 12.50
N GLU A 31 -8.99 21.12 12.06
CA GLU A 31 -8.97 21.71 10.73
C GLU A 31 -7.88 20.97 9.93
N CYS A 32 -8.25 20.32 8.84
CA CYS A 32 -7.32 19.57 8.00
C CYS A 32 -6.89 20.44 6.82
N GLU A 33 -5.59 20.73 6.71
CA GLU A 33 -4.99 21.55 5.65
C GLU A 33 -4.03 20.70 4.82
N VAL A 34 -4.52 20.16 3.70
CA VAL A 34 -3.80 19.17 2.88
C VAL A 34 -2.70 19.83 2.06
N THR A 35 -1.47 19.34 2.19
CA THR A 35 -0.32 19.80 1.41
C THR A 35 0.26 18.67 0.57
N VAL A 36 0.35 18.88 -0.74
CA VAL A 36 1.01 17.94 -1.66
C VAL A 36 2.32 18.52 -2.19
N THR A 37 3.34 17.66 -2.30
CA THR A 37 4.61 18.08 -2.89
C THR A 37 4.63 17.93 -4.40
N GLY A 38 3.84 17.02 -4.97
CA GLY A 38 3.83 16.74 -6.39
C GLY A 38 5.13 16.08 -6.87
N GLN A 39 5.75 15.23 -6.03
CA GLN A 39 6.93 14.45 -6.40
C GLN A 39 6.63 13.51 -7.59
N HIS A 40 5.39 12.95 -7.66
CA HIS A 40 4.82 12.19 -8.78
C HIS A 40 3.47 12.80 -9.13
N ARG A 41 3.38 13.61 -10.20
CA ARG A 41 2.20 14.44 -10.47
C ARG A 41 0.94 13.65 -10.84
N GLU A 42 0.92 13.05 -12.03
CA GLU A 42 -0.29 12.45 -12.61
C GLU A 42 -0.91 11.35 -11.71
N MET A 43 -0.08 10.47 -11.19
CA MET A 43 -0.54 9.36 -10.34
C MET A 43 -1.08 9.83 -8.98
N LEU A 44 -0.55 10.94 -8.46
CA LEU A 44 -1.02 11.55 -7.22
C LEU A 44 -2.41 12.17 -7.41
N ASP A 45 -2.59 12.91 -8.50
CA ASP A 45 -3.84 13.60 -8.80
C ASP A 45 -4.99 12.62 -9.02
N GLN A 46 -4.75 11.48 -9.68
CA GLN A 46 -5.74 10.42 -9.85
C GLN A 46 -6.22 9.85 -8.49
N VAL A 47 -5.33 9.69 -7.52
CA VAL A 47 -5.72 9.22 -6.18
C VAL A 47 -6.50 10.28 -5.45
N ASN A 48 -6.07 11.53 -5.46
CA ASN A 48 -6.81 12.62 -4.85
C ASN A 48 -8.23 12.74 -5.41
N GLU A 49 -8.39 12.63 -6.73
CA GLU A 49 -9.70 12.63 -7.39
C GLU A 49 -10.57 11.44 -6.94
N LEU A 50 -10.01 10.21 -6.89
CA LEU A 50 -10.71 9.00 -6.46
C LEU A 50 -11.29 9.13 -5.05
N PHE A 51 -10.55 9.79 -4.14
CA PHE A 51 -10.97 10.01 -2.75
C PHE A 51 -11.68 11.35 -2.53
N GLY A 52 -11.81 12.19 -3.55
CA GLY A 52 -12.46 13.51 -3.47
C GLY A 52 -11.65 14.51 -2.64
N ILE A 53 -10.32 14.40 -2.63
CA ILE A 53 -9.42 15.29 -1.90
C ILE A 53 -8.94 16.41 -2.82
N VAL A 54 -9.11 17.64 -2.35
CA VAL A 54 -8.57 18.85 -2.99
C VAL A 54 -7.46 19.39 -2.08
N PRO A 55 -6.19 19.39 -2.52
CA PRO A 55 -5.10 19.96 -1.72
C PRO A 55 -5.26 21.48 -1.54
N ASP A 56 -4.98 21.94 -0.31
CA ASP A 56 -4.94 23.38 0.02
C ASP A 56 -3.63 24.02 -0.46
N HIS A 57 -2.55 23.23 -0.44
CA HIS A 57 -1.22 23.63 -0.92
C HIS A 57 -0.64 22.61 -1.87
N ASP A 58 -0.07 23.11 -2.95
CA ASP A 58 0.64 22.31 -3.95
C ASP A 58 2.02 22.92 -4.23
N LEU A 59 3.07 22.23 -3.80
CA LEU A 59 4.45 22.68 -3.99
C LEU A 59 4.97 22.46 -5.41
N ASN A 60 4.36 21.53 -6.15
CA ASN A 60 4.70 21.20 -7.54
C ASN A 60 6.21 21.05 -7.78
N ILE A 61 6.88 20.24 -6.94
CA ILE A 61 8.36 20.13 -6.93
C ILE A 61 8.92 19.26 -8.05
N ILE A 62 8.09 18.59 -8.85
CA ILE A 62 8.55 17.66 -9.89
C ILE A 62 9.45 18.36 -10.90
N GLN A 63 10.58 17.72 -11.23
CA GLN A 63 11.49 18.17 -12.27
C GLN A 63 12.04 16.97 -13.06
N PRO A 64 12.36 17.13 -14.35
CA PRO A 64 13.02 16.08 -15.12
C PRO A 64 14.35 15.67 -14.45
N ARG A 65 14.58 14.35 -14.35
CA ARG A 65 15.82 13.78 -13.75
C ARG A 65 16.13 14.30 -12.36
N GLN A 66 15.10 14.53 -11.54
CA GLN A 66 15.27 15.03 -10.17
C GLN A 66 16.13 14.09 -9.30
N THR A 67 17.04 14.68 -8.54
CA THR A 67 17.84 13.98 -7.55
C THR A 67 17.12 13.95 -6.19
N LEU A 68 17.47 13.02 -5.32
CA LEU A 68 16.94 12.96 -3.95
C LEU A 68 17.21 14.27 -3.19
N ASN A 69 18.42 14.82 -3.30
CA ASN A 69 18.76 16.12 -2.71
C ASN A 69 17.89 17.26 -3.26
N GLY A 70 17.59 17.24 -4.55
CA GLY A 70 16.70 18.23 -5.18
C GLY A 70 15.27 18.12 -4.66
N VAL A 71 14.72 16.91 -4.48
CA VAL A 71 13.41 16.69 -3.86
C VAL A 71 13.41 17.21 -2.42
N LEU A 72 14.39 16.80 -1.61
CA LEU A 72 14.55 17.24 -0.22
C LEU A 72 14.55 18.79 -0.12
N THR A 73 15.45 19.44 -0.86
CA THR A 73 15.65 20.90 -0.77
C THR A 73 14.39 21.67 -1.17
N ARG A 74 13.76 21.30 -2.31
CA ARG A 74 12.55 22.00 -2.77
C ARG A 74 11.37 21.79 -1.81
N THR A 75 11.22 20.58 -1.27
CA THR A 75 10.17 20.29 -0.28
C THR A 75 10.37 21.13 0.99
N VAL A 76 11.56 21.11 1.57
CA VAL A 76 11.88 21.90 2.79
C VAL A 76 11.66 23.38 2.55
N THR A 77 12.18 23.95 1.46
CA THR A 77 12.02 25.38 1.14
C THR A 77 10.56 25.76 0.92
N GLY A 78 9.80 24.91 0.19
CA GLY A 78 8.38 25.16 -0.05
C GLY A 78 7.55 25.13 1.22
N LEU A 79 7.80 24.15 2.11
CA LEU A 79 7.11 24.04 3.39
C LEU A 79 7.48 25.17 4.36
N ASP A 80 8.74 25.61 4.42
CA ASP A 80 9.15 26.74 5.23
C ASP A 80 8.38 28.02 4.89
N ALA A 81 8.14 28.27 3.60
CA ALA A 81 7.33 29.38 3.15
C ALA A 81 5.84 29.27 3.56
N ILE A 82 5.29 28.05 3.62
CA ILE A 82 3.93 27.80 4.13
C ILE A 82 3.90 28.01 5.64
N PHE A 83 4.78 27.38 6.40
CA PHE A 83 4.82 27.43 7.86
C PHE A 83 5.04 28.84 8.39
N THR A 84 5.83 29.65 7.68
CA THR A 84 6.04 31.07 8.03
C THR A 84 4.74 31.88 7.91
N ARG A 85 3.89 31.57 6.94
CA ARG A 85 2.61 32.28 6.72
C ARG A 85 1.48 31.72 7.56
N ASN A 86 1.42 30.41 7.70
CA ASN A 86 0.32 29.70 8.33
C ASN A 86 0.83 28.42 9.03
N LYS A 87 1.32 28.61 10.27
CA LYS A 87 1.92 27.53 11.05
C LYS A 87 0.86 26.55 11.55
N PRO A 88 0.89 25.25 11.15
CA PRO A 88 -0.02 24.24 11.70
C PRO A 88 0.34 23.86 13.14
N ASP A 89 -0.61 23.26 13.87
CA ASP A 89 -0.37 22.72 15.21
C ASP A 89 0.42 21.41 15.16
N ALA A 90 0.27 20.63 14.08
CA ALA A 90 1.10 19.45 13.79
C ALA A 90 1.09 19.13 12.29
N VAL A 91 2.10 18.38 11.86
CA VAL A 91 2.13 17.77 10.52
C VAL A 91 1.99 16.25 10.61
N VAL A 92 1.36 15.64 9.59
CA VAL A 92 1.34 14.19 9.41
C VAL A 92 2.13 13.85 8.17
N VAL A 93 3.13 12.99 8.31
CA VAL A 93 3.94 12.44 7.22
C VAL A 93 3.75 10.94 7.13
N GLN A 94 3.93 10.34 5.95
CA GLN A 94 3.58 8.95 5.66
C GLN A 94 4.78 8.15 5.15
N GLY A 95 5.10 7.03 5.80
CA GLY A 95 6.04 6.05 5.27
C GLY A 95 7.50 6.53 5.27
N ASP A 96 8.16 6.47 4.12
CA ASP A 96 9.61 6.46 4.03
C ASP A 96 10.20 7.18 2.80
N THR A 97 9.40 7.95 2.10
CA THR A 97 9.88 8.68 0.93
C THR A 97 10.78 9.87 1.32
N THR A 98 11.44 10.45 0.32
CA THR A 98 12.17 11.71 0.53
C THR A 98 11.22 12.85 0.92
N THR A 99 9.97 12.85 0.42
CA THR A 99 8.93 13.79 0.86
C THR A 99 8.63 13.65 2.35
N THR A 100 8.51 12.42 2.86
CA THR A 100 8.27 12.12 4.28
C THR A 100 9.35 12.75 5.17
N THR A 101 10.63 12.45 4.86
CA THR A 101 11.76 12.97 5.63
C THR A 101 11.87 14.49 5.52
N ALA A 102 11.70 15.04 4.32
CA ALA A 102 11.74 16.48 4.10
C ALA A 102 10.63 17.22 4.86
N GLY A 103 9.41 16.68 4.84
CA GLY A 103 8.27 17.21 5.58
C GLY A 103 8.50 17.19 7.08
N ALA A 104 9.01 16.07 7.60
CA ALA A 104 9.36 15.93 9.01
C ALA A 104 10.46 16.91 9.44
N MET A 105 11.54 17.05 8.66
CA MET A 105 12.63 17.99 8.94
C MET A 105 12.15 19.45 8.93
N ALA A 106 11.40 19.86 7.92
CA ALA A 106 10.87 21.21 7.82
C ALA A 106 9.99 21.56 9.03
N ALA A 107 9.11 20.64 9.43
CA ALA A 107 8.26 20.79 10.59
C ALA A 107 9.06 20.88 11.90
N PHE A 108 9.99 19.95 12.10
CA PHE A 108 10.82 19.91 13.30
C PHE A 108 11.63 21.20 13.52
N TYR A 109 12.28 21.71 12.47
CA TYR A 109 13.03 22.96 12.54
C TYR A 109 12.15 24.19 12.75
N SER A 110 10.88 24.11 12.36
CA SER A 110 9.89 25.15 12.62
C SER A 110 9.21 25.03 13.99
N GLY A 111 9.63 24.05 14.82
CA GLY A 111 9.03 23.76 16.12
C GLY A 111 7.56 23.30 16.00
N ILE A 112 7.27 22.51 14.96
CA ILE A 112 5.95 21.91 14.71
C ILE A 112 6.06 20.40 15.01
N PRO A 113 5.20 19.83 15.88
CA PRO A 113 5.17 18.39 16.14
C PRO A 113 4.97 17.58 14.86
N VAL A 114 5.75 16.50 14.73
CA VAL A 114 5.65 15.55 13.62
C VAL A 114 4.90 14.31 14.05
N ILE A 115 3.91 13.91 13.28
CA ILE A 115 3.17 12.66 13.41
C ILE A 115 3.56 11.79 12.24
N HIS A 116 4.06 10.58 12.50
CA HIS A 116 4.55 9.68 11.47
C HIS A 116 3.63 8.47 11.30
N ALA A 117 2.85 8.44 10.23
CA ALA A 117 2.02 7.32 9.85
C ALA A 117 2.86 6.24 9.14
N GLU A 118 2.54 4.96 9.39
CA GLU A 118 3.30 3.78 8.96
C GLU A 118 4.73 3.77 9.55
N ALA A 119 4.85 4.19 10.80
CA ALA A 119 6.11 4.24 11.53
C ALA A 119 6.59 2.84 11.95
N GLY A 120 7.91 2.62 11.96
CA GLY A 120 8.52 1.44 12.58
C GLY A 120 8.80 0.27 11.67
N LEU A 121 8.52 0.33 10.36
CA LEU A 121 9.04 -0.64 9.40
C LEU A 121 10.57 -0.57 9.37
N ARG A 122 11.26 -1.71 9.40
CA ARG A 122 12.73 -1.79 9.40
C ARG A 122 13.24 -2.96 8.56
N SER A 123 14.26 -2.67 7.75
CA SER A 123 15.11 -3.69 7.13
C SER A 123 16.42 -3.90 7.91
N PHE A 124 16.76 -2.97 8.81
CA PHE A 124 18.02 -2.91 9.55
C PHE A 124 19.27 -2.77 8.67
N ASN A 125 19.11 -2.43 7.40
CA ASN A 125 20.19 -2.14 6.46
C ASN A 125 19.96 -0.79 5.79
N LEU A 126 20.70 0.25 6.18
CA LEU A 126 20.52 1.63 5.69
C LEU A 126 20.60 1.77 4.16
N TYR A 127 21.21 0.81 3.49
CA TYR A 127 21.41 0.81 2.05
C TYR A 127 20.44 -0.13 1.29
N SER A 128 19.53 -0.79 2.00
CA SER A 128 18.56 -1.71 1.35
C SER A 128 17.26 -1.85 2.16
N PRO A 129 16.11 -1.36 1.63
CA PRO A 129 15.98 -0.52 0.44
C PRO A 129 16.61 0.88 0.64
N PHE A 130 17.11 1.46 -0.45
CA PHE A 130 17.71 2.79 -0.43
C PHE A 130 16.87 3.76 -1.28
N PRO A 131 16.51 4.97 -0.75
CA PRO A 131 16.93 5.58 0.55
C PRO A 131 15.97 5.29 1.72
N GLU A 132 14.98 4.41 1.55
CA GLU A 132 13.81 4.27 2.42
C GLU A 132 14.18 3.94 3.87
N GLU A 133 15.10 3.00 4.12
CA GLU A 133 15.48 2.64 5.49
C GLU A 133 16.15 3.80 6.24
N ALA A 134 17.00 4.57 5.54
CA ALA A 134 17.61 5.76 6.12
C ALA A 134 16.56 6.83 6.44
N ASN A 135 15.61 7.05 5.54
CA ASN A 135 14.50 7.98 5.72
C ASN A 135 13.65 7.60 6.95
N ARG A 136 13.29 6.31 7.10
CA ARG A 136 12.55 5.81 8.27
C ARG A 136 13.25 6.14 9.57
N LYS A 137 14.56 5.85 9.64
CA LYS A 137 15.36 6.09 10.85
C LYS A 137 15.48 7.58 11.18
N MET A 138 15.78 8.43 10.20
CA MET A 138 15.87 9.88 10.42
C MET A 138 14.52 10.46 10.86
N THR A 139 13.43 10.10 10.19
CA THR A 139 12.09 10.56 10.54
C THR A 139 11.69 10.14 11.94
N SER A 140 11.96 8.90 12.34
CA SER A 140 11.62 8.41 13.68
C SER A 140 12.25 9.21 14.81
N GLN A 141 13.49 9.73 14.63
CA GLN A 141 14.20 10.47 15.69
C GLN A 141 13.64 11.87 15.96
N ILE A 142 12.84 12.42 15.05
CA ILE A 142 12.26 13.77 15.15
C ILE A 142 10.73 13.75 15.21
N THR A 143 10.15 12.57 15.37
CA THR A 143 8.71 12.35 15.44
C THR A 143 8.20 12.45 16.87
N ALA A 144 7.10 13.17 17.09
CA ALA A 144 6.43 13.29 18.37
C ALA A 144 5.36 12.21 18.63
N LEU A 145 4.76 11.66 17.57
CA LEU A 145 3.76 10.59 17.66
C LEU A 145 3.97 9.58 16.52
N HIS A 146 4.24 8.33 16.89
CA HIS A 146 4.46 7.23 15.95
C HIS A 146 3.20 6.38 15.81
N LEU A 147 2.67 6.28 14.60
CA LEU A 147 1.52 5.45 14.27
C LEU A 147 2.03 4.17 13.57
N ALA A 148 2.24 3.14 14.35
CA ALA A 148 2.79 1.87 13.89
C ALA A 148 1.69 1.01 13.25
N PRO A 149 1.92 0.41 12.07
CA PRO A 149 0.91 -0.45 11.44
C PRO A 149 0.72 -1.79 12.16
N THR A 150 1.76 -2.32 12.82
CA THR A 150 1.74 -3.63 13.47
C THR A 150 2.47 -3.60 14.81
N ALA A 151 2.22 -4.62 15.64
CA ALA A 151 2.97 -4.83 16.89
C ALA A 151 4.48 -5.00 16.63
N GLN A 152 4.87 -5.61 15.49
CA GLN A 152 6.27 -5.75 15.10
C GLN A 152 6.91 -4.38 14.80
N SER A 153 6.18 -3.51 14.10
CA SER A 153 6.63 -2.13 13.82
C SER A 153 6.83 -1.35 15.13
N ARG A 154 5.90 -1.49 16.10
CA ARG A 154 6.06 -0.94 17.46
C ARG A 154 7.31 -1.49 18.15
N ALA A 155 7.53 -2.79 18.10
CA ALA A 155 8.70 -3.42 18.71
C ALA A 155 10.02 -2.90 18.11
N ASN A 156 10.06 -2.62 16.81
CA ASN A 156 11.23 -2.02 16.15
C ASN A 156 11.53 -0.60 16.68
N LEU A 157 10.50 0.22 16.89
CA LEU A 157 10.65 1.57 17.46
C LEU A 157 11.16 1.52 18.90
N LEU A 158 10.62 0.60 19.71
CA LEU A 158 11.08 0.39 21.09
C LEU A 158 12.55 -0.06 21.16
N ARG A 159 13.03 -0.87 20.20
CA ARG A 159 14.46 -1.25 20.09
C ARG A 159 15.37 -0.04 19.81
N GLU A 160 14.84 1.01 19.21
CA GLU A 160 15.54 2.27 18.95
C GLU A 160 15.41 3.27 20.11
N ALA A 161 14.94 2.79 21.27
CA ALA A 161 14.77 3.55 22.51
C ALA A 161 13.80 4.73 22.40
N LEU A 162 12.83 4.64 21.50
CA LEU A 162 11.73 5.62 21.43
C LEU A 162 10.73 5.38 22.56
N PRO A 163 10.13 6.43 23.17
CA PRO A 163 9.23 6.29 24.29
C PRO A 163 7.96 5.51 23.93
N ALA A 164 7.57 4.56 24.77
CA ALA A 164 6.42 3.69 24.51
C ALA A 164 5.08 4.47 24.48
N GLU A 165 5.00 5.56 25.23
CA GLU A 165 3.86 6.48 25.29
C GLU A 165 3.64 7.26 24.00
N ASP A 166 4.68 7.42 23.17
CA ASP A 166 4.62 8.12 21.89
C ASP A 166 4.31 7.17 20.70
N ILE A 167 4.09 5.88 20.97
CA ILE A 167 3.83 4.87 19.95
C ILE A 167 2.42 4.31 20.12
N VAL A 168 1.64 4.29 19.03
CA VAL A 168 0.30 3.70 18.94
C VAL A 168 0.28 2.69 17.80
N VAL A 169 -0.27 1.50 18.03
CA VAL A 169 -0.51 0.52 16.96
C VAL A 169 -1.86 0.79 16.34
N THR A 170 -1.88 1.35 15.14
CA THR A 170 -3.12 1.78 14.48
C THR A 170 -3.69 0.75 13.51
N GLY A 171 -2.88 -0.16 12.99
CA GLY A 171 -3.11 -0.81 11.71
C GLY A 171 -2.58 0.05 10.55
N ASN A 172 -2.58 -0.49 9.34
CA ASN A 172 -2.15 0.22 8.14
C ASN A 172 -3.36 0.83 7.43
N THR A 173 -3.34 2.12 7.22
CA THR A 173 -4.41 2.87 6.53
C THR A 173 -4.60 2.48 5.06
N VAL A 174 -3.67 1.70 4.47
CA VAL A 174 -3.89 1.11 3.15
C VAL A 174 -5.12 0.20 3.14
N ILE A 175 -5.42 -0.46 4.27
CA ILE A 175 -6.59 -1.33 4.38
C ILE A 175 -7.88 -0.50 4.42
N ASP A 176 -7.88 0.62 5.16
CA ASP A 176 -9.01 1.57 5.16
C ASP A 176 -9.29 2.08 3.74
N ALA A 177 -8.24 2.47 3.00
CA ALA A 177 -8.34 2.93 1.62
C ALA A 177 -8.89 1.84 0.69
N LEU A 178 -8.37 0.62 0.82
CA LEU A 178 -8.77 -0.53 0.03
C LEU A 178 -10.27 -0.83 0.22
N LEU A 179 -10.72 -0.95 1.47
CA LEU A 179 -12.12 -1.28 1.79
C LEU A 179 -13.07 -0.17 1.34
N GLU A 180 -12.69 1.11 1.48
CA GLU A 180 -13.48 2.21 0.94
C GLU A 180 -13.62 2.11 -0.58
N VAL A 181 -12.52 1.86 -1.30
CA VAL A 181 -12.55 1.78 -2.77
C VAL A 181 -13.26 0.50 -3.24
N ALA A 182 -13.08 -0.62 -2.55
CA ALA A 182 -13.75 -1.88 -2.87
C ALA A 182 -15.29 -1.78 -2.72
N SER A 183 -15.77 -0.91 -1.81
CA SER A 183 -17.20 -0.64 -1.64
C SER A 183 -17.79 0.25 -2.75
N LYS A 184 -16.94 0.94 -3.54
CA LYS A 184 -17.36 1.78 -4.66
C LYS A 184 -17.42 0.95 -5.94
N HIS A 185 -18.48 1.16 -6.74
CA HIS A 185 -18.53 0.56 -8.07
C HIS A 185 -17.69 1.40 -9.04
N VAL A 186 -16.37 1.11 -9.12
CA VAL A 186 -15.48 1.75 -10.10
C VAL A 186 -15.57 0.96 -11.41
N PRO A 187 -16.06 1.53 -12.53
CA PRO A 187 -16.11 0.83 -13.80
C PRO A 187 -14.70 0.61 -14.37
N PHE A 188 -14.50 -0.48 -15.12
CA PHE A 188 -13.28 -0.63 -15.92
C PHE A 188 -13.39 0.24 -17.18
N ALA A 189 -12.30 0.92 -17.53
CA ALA A 189 -12.19 1.60 -18.82
C ALA A 189 -12.06 0.60 -19.99
N ASP A 190 -11.53 -0.60 -19.71
CA ASP A 190 -11.35 -1.68 -20.64
C ASP A 190 -12.63 -2.55 -20.71
N ALA A 191 -13.25 -2.64 -21.91
CA ALA A 191 -14.47 -3.40 -22.12
C ALA A 191 -14.29 -4.91 -21.89
N GLU A 192 -13.13 -5.47 -22.21
CA GLU A 192 -12.83 -6.88 -21.99
C GLU A 192 -12.79 -7.21 -20.48
N LEU A 193 -12.27 -6.30 -19.66
CA LEU A 193 -12.32 -6.44 -18.20
C LEU A 193 -13.76 -6.29 -17.65
N GLU A 194 -14.56 -5.43 -18.23
CA GLU A 194 -15.98 -5.28 -17.81
C GLU A 194 -16.77 -6.54 -18.14
N ASP A 195 -16.57 -7.12 -19.32
CA ASP A 195 -17.18 -8.39 -19.72
C ASP A 195 -16.69 -9.55 -18.83
N ALA A 196 -15.39 -9.59 -18.52
CA ALA A 196 -14.82 -10.55 -17.58
C ALA A 196 -15.46 -10.46 -16.19
N ALA A 197 -15.65 -9.25 -15.68
CA ALA A 197 -16.31 -9.01 -14.40
C ALA A 197 -17.78 -9.48 -14.40
N ALA A 198 -18.49 -9.32 -15.52
CA ALA A 198 -19.88 -9.75 -15.69
C ALA A 198 -20.00 -11.27 -15.89
N SER A 199 -18.94 -11.97 -16.28
CA SER A 199 -18.96 -13.39 -16.64
C SER A 199 -19.18 -14.34 -15.45
N GLY A 200 -18.87 -13.91 -14.23
CA GLY A 200 -18.91 -14.74 -13.02
C GLY A 200 -17.84 -15.87 -12.98
N ARG A 201 -16.88 -15.85 -13.90
CA ARG A 201 -15.78 -16.83 -13.95
C ARG A 201 -14.79 -16.56 -12.82
N ASP A 202 -14.17 -17.62 -12.30
CA ASP A 202 -13.02 -17.48 -11.37
C ASP A 202 -11.86 -16.79 -12.05
N VAL A 203 -11.20 -15.87 -11.32
CA VAL A 203 -10.09 -15.05 -11.83
C VAL A 203 -8.80 -15.35 -11.06
N LEU A 204 -7.74 -15.70 -11.78
CA LEU A 204 -6.36 -15.62 -11.30
C LEU A 204 -5.82 -14.22 -11.66
N LEU A 205 -5.71 -13.34 -10.67
CA LEU A 205 -5.03 -12.06 -10.86
C LEU A 205 -3.52 -12.26 -10.75
N VAL A 206 -2.78 -11.84 -11.77
CA VAL A 206 -1.32 -11.94 -11.80
C VAL A 206 -0.69 -10.56 -11.85
N THR A 207 0.25 -10.28 -10.93
CA THR A 207 1.08 -9.07 -11.00
C THR A 207 2.55 -9.40 -10.82
N THR A 208 3.41 -8.87 -11.67
CA THR A 208 4.85 -9.11 -11.59
C THR A 208 5.64 -7.93 -12.16
N HIS A 209 6.68 -7.51 -11.45
CA HIS A 209 7.49 -6.35 -11.82
C HIS A 209 8.88 -6.34 -11.18
N ARG A 210 9.15 -7.24 -10.20
CA ARG A 210 10.39 -7.22 -9.43
C ARG A 210 11.61 -7.52 -10.30
N ARG A 211 12.67 -6.73 -10.10
CA ARG A 211 13.94 -6.88 -10.84
C ARG A 211 14.62 -8.22 -10.58
N GLU A 212 14.48 -8.74 -9.37
CA GLU A 212 15.02 -10.02 -8.95
C GLU A 212 14.47 -11.22 -9.74
N ASN A 213 13.26 -11.06 -10.30
CA ASN A 213 12.58 -12.11 -11.08
C ASN A 213 12.84 -12.01 -12.59
N GLN A 214 13.57 -10.99 -13.07
CA GLN A 214 13.80 -10.79 -14.51
C GLN A 214 14.66 -11.90 -15.13
N GLY A 215 14.47 -12.14 -16.43
CA GLY A 215 15.17 -13.20 -17.18
C GLY A 215 14.43 -14.55 -17.11
N SER A 216 15.17 -15.64 -16.99
CA SER A 216 14.64 -17.02 -17.07
C SER A 216 13.57 -17.35 -16.03
N ALA A 217 13.60 -16.73 -14.86
CA ALA A 217 12.56 -16.87 -13.84
C ALA A 217 11.21 -16.35 -14.35
N MET A 218 11.20 -15.19 -14.99
CA MET A 218 10.00 -14.57 -15.55
C MET A 218 9.44 -15.36 -16.74
N GLU A 219 10.31 -15.93 -17.57
CA GLU A 219 9.92 -16.86 -18.65
C GLU A 219 9.26 -18.12 -18.08
N GLY A 220 9.80 -18.66 -16.97
CA GLY A 220 9.22 -19.79 -16.25
C GLY A 220 7.81 -19.47 -15.74
N VAL A 221 7.60 -18.28 -15.19
CA VAL A 221 6.26 -17.81 -14.80
C VAL A 221 5.32 -17.74 -16.02
N GLY A 222 5.78 -17.18 -17.15
CA GLY A 222 4.99 -17.15 -18.40
C GLY A 222 4.53 -18.54 -18.84
N ARG A 223 5.43 -19.54 -18.82
CA ARG A 223 5.09 -20.95 -19.15
C ARG A 223 4.12 -21.56 -18.12
N ALA A 224 4.30 -21.26 -16.84
CA ALA A 224 3.37 -21.71 -15.81
C ALA A 224 1.95 -21.17 -16.04
N LEU A 225 1.81 -19.89 -16.37
CA LEU A 225 0.52 -19.28 -16.70
C LEU A 225 -0.11 -19.90 -17.94
N ALA A 226 0.65 -20.19 -18.99
CA ALA A 226 0.16 -20.87 -20.19
C ALA A 226 -0.36 -22.30 -19.87
N ARG A 227 0.36 -23.03 -19.02
CA ARG A 227 -0.09 -24.35 -18.54
C ARG A 227 -1.38 -24.26 -17.72
N LEU A 228 -1.50 -23.25 -16.86
CA LEU A 228 -2.72 -23.00 -16.08
C LEU A 228 -3.90 -22.61 -16.97
N ALA A 229 -3.65 -21.78 -17.99
CA ALA A 229 -4.68 -21.41 -18.98
C ALA A 229 -5.22 -22.64 -19.72
N ASN A 230 -4.36 -23.55 -20.11
CA ASN A 230 -4.76 -24.82 -20.75
C ASN A 230 -5.48 -25.80 -19.78
N ARG A 231 -5.07 -25.81 -18.51
CA ARG A 231 -5.64 -26.72 -17.50
C ARG A 231 -7.04 -26.27 -17.06
N TYR A 232 -7.28 -24.95 -17.04
CA TYR A 232 -8.51 -24.33 -16.54
C TYR A 232 -9.13 -23.39 -17.60
N PRO A 233 -9.58 -23.89 -18.75
CA PRO A 233 -10.12 -23.05 -19.83
C PRO A 233 -11.39 -22.28 -19.41
N GLU A 234 -12.09 -22.75 -18.39
CA GLU A 234 -13.29 -22.09 -17.83
C GLU A 234 -12.94 -20.92 -16.88
N LYS A 235 -11.70 -20.81 -16.40
CA LYS A 235 -11.25 -19.72 -15.54
C LYS A 235 -10.53 -18.64 -16.35
N LEU A 236 -10.41 -17.45 -15.77
CA LEU A 236 -9.70 -16.34 -16.39
C LEU A 236 -8.35 -16.12 -15.72
N ILE A 237 -7.35 -15.81 -16.51
CA ILE A 237 -6.06 -15.26 -16.02
C ILE A 237 -6.01 -13.81 -16.47
N VAL A 238 -5.91 -12.89 -15.52
CA VAL A 238 -5.83 -11.45 -15.80
C VAL A 238 -4.47 -10.92 -15.36
N LEU A 239 -3.72 -10.37 -16.31
CA LEU A 239 -2.38 -9.82 -16.12
C LEU A 239 -2.33 -8.34 -16.50
N PRO A 240 -2.49 -7.40 -15.55
CA PRO A 240 -2.08 -6.01 -15.76
C PRO A 240 -0.56 -5.94 -15.94
N ALA A 241 -0.09 -5.92 -17.19
CA ALA A 241 1.32 -6.09 -17.52
C ALA A 241 2.11 -4.81 -17.22
N HIS A 242 3.15 -4.94 -16.39
CA HIS A 242 4.07 -3.85 -16.09
C HIS A 242 4.69 -3.29 -17.39
N ARG A 243 4.87 -1.95 -17.47
CA ARG A 243 5.34 -1.27 -18.69
C ARG A 243 6.80 -1.57 -19.06
N ASN A 244 7.57 -2.20 -18.16
CA ASN A 244 8.95 -2.56 -18.46
C ASN A 244 9.02 -3.59 -19.61
N PRO A 245 9.68 -3.28 -20.74
CA PRO A 245 9.80 -4.19 -21.87
C PRO A 245 10.37 -5.56 -21.49
N VAL A 246 11.36 -5.60 -20.59
CA VAL A 246 11.99 -6.86 -20.14
C VAL A 246 10.96 -7.82 -19.53
N VAL A 247 9.99 -7.31 -18.78
CA VAL A 247 8.91 -8.11 -18.21
C VAL A 247 7.96 -8.62 -19.28
N ARG A 248 7.58 -7.74 -20.22
CA ARG A 248 6.66 -8.08 -21.31
C ARG A 248 7.26 -9.09 -22.28
N GLU A 249 8.50 -8.90 -22.69
CA GLU A 249 9.22 -9.81 -23.57
C GLU A 249 9.39 -11.21 -23.00
N ALA A 250 9.51 -11.33 -21.67
CA ALA A 250 9.67 -12.61 -20.99
C ALA A 250 8.34 -13.37 -20.85
N ILE A 251 7.22 -12.69 -20.56
CA ILE A 251 5.95 -13.35 -20.21
C ILE A 251 4.99 -13.46 -21.40
N LEU A 252 4.79 -12.38 -22.16
CA LEU A 252 3.71 -12.30 -23.15
C LEU A 252 3.79 -13.33 -24.27
N PRO A 253 4.98 -13.73 -24.77
CA PRO A 253 5.05 -14.75 -25.83
C PRO A 253 4.44 -16.10 -25.43
N ALA A 254 4.55 -16.49 -24.16
CA ALA A 254 3.99 -17.75 -23.67
C ALA A 254 2.45 -17.69 -23.54
N LEU A 255 1.87 -16.50 -23.44
CA LEU A 255 0.43 -16.30 -23.24
C LEU A 255 -0.33 -16.10 -24.55
N ALA A 256 0.37 -15.94 -25.66
CA ALA A 256 -0.25 -15.72 -26.95
C ALA A 256 -1.16 -16.89 -27.39
N GLY A 257 -2.38 -16.56 -27.84
CA GLY A 257 -3.34 -17.56 -28.35
C GLY A 257 -4.20 -18.25 -27.29
N HIS A 258 -4.11 -17.86 -26.02
CA HIS A 258 -5.02 -18.35 -24.97
C HIS A 258 -6.21 -17.39 -24.82
N GLU A 259 -7.42 -17.80 -25.18
CA GLU A 259 -8.64 -16.99 -25.14
C GLU A 259 -9.12 -16.65 -23.72
N ASN A 260 -8.63 -17.36 -22.72
CA ASN A 260 -8.93 -17.14 -21.30
C ASN A 260 -7.83 -16.36 -20.57
N VAL A 261 -6.92 -15.71 -21.30
CA VAL A 261 -5.88 -14.84 -20.74
C VAL A 261 -6.08 -13.42 -21.22
N ILE A 262 -6.35 -12.53 -20.29
CA ILE A 262 -6.54 -11.09 -20.55
C ILE A 262 -5.28 -10.35 -20.09
N VAL A 263 -4.63 -9.67 -21.03
CA VAL A 263 -3.46 -8.84 -20.75
C VAL A 263 -3.82 -7.38 -20.93
N THR A 264 -3.69 -6.59 -19.86
CA THR A 264 -4.03 -5.16 -19.89
C THR A 264 -2.80 -4.28 -19.64
N GLU A 265 -2.94 -2.99 -19.89
CA GLU A 265 -2.02 -1.99 -19.32
C GLU A 265 -2.18 -1.91 -17.79
N PRO A 266 -1.19 -1.35 -17.06
CA PRO A 266 -1.33 -1.11 -15.62
C PRO A 266 -2.58 -0.28 -15.32
N LEU A 267 -3.41 -0.79 -14.41
CA LEU A 267 -4.67 -0.17 -14.06
C LEU A 267 -4.51 0.98 -13.04
N PRO A 268 -5.36 2.00 -13.08
CA PRO A 268 -5.55 2.93 -11.98
C PRO A 268 -5.93 2.21 -10.69
N TYR A 269 -5.65 2.82 -9.52
CA TYR A 269 -5.87 2.17 -8.22
C TYR A 269 -7.30 1.67 -8.01
N GLY A 270 -8.30 2.45 -8.41
CA GLY A 270 -9.71 2.07 -8.28
C GLY A 270 -10.08 0.82 -9.08
N GLU A 271 -9.66 0.77 -10.35
CA GLU A 271 -9.88 -0.39 -11.22
C GLU A 271 -9.07 -1.61 -10.73
N PHE A 272 -7.84 -1.40 -10.29
CA PHE A 272 -7.00 -2.47 -9.75
C PHE A 272 -7.59 -3.06 -8.47
N THR A 273 -8.13 -2.23 -7.57
CA THR A 273 -8.85 -2.68 -6.37
C THR A 273 -10.09 -3.50 -6.74
N ARG A 274 -10.88 -3.05 -7.72
CA ARG A 274 -12.02 -3.82 -8.22
C ARG A 274 -11.59 -5.16 -8.78
N LEU A 275 -10.54 -5.20 -9.60
CA LEU A 275 -10.01 -6.44 -10.16
C LEU A 275 -9.51 -7.39 -9.07
N MET A 276 -8.82 -6.87 -8.05
CA MET A 276 -8.38 -7.64 -6.89
C MET A 276 -9.58 -8.21 -6.11
N ASN A 277 -10.66 -7.43 -5.97
CA ASN A 277 -11.88 -7.90 -5.32
C ASN A 277 -12.61 -8.98 -6.12
N LEU A 278 -12.54 -8.96 -7.47
CA LEU A 278 -13.06 -10.00 -8.35
C LEU A 278 -12.18 -11.26 -8.37
N ALA A 279 -10.90 -11.15 -8.03
CA ALA A 279 -9.99 -12.28 -8.08
C ALA A 279 -10.42 -13.41 -7.12
N THR A 280 -10.26 -14.66 -7.56
CA THR A 280 -10.35 -15.84 -6.73
C THR A 280 -9.02 -16.11 -6.05
N VAL A 281 -7.91 -16.04 -6.80
CA VAL A 281 -6.55 -16.22 -6.31
C VAL A 281 -5.69 -15.09 -6.84
N VAL A 282 -4.77 -14.59 -6.02
CA VAL A 282 -3.79 -13.56 -6.41
C VAL A 282 -2.39 -14.16 -6.44
N LEU A 283 -1.73 -14.07 -7.60
CA LEU A 283 -0.35 -14.46 -7.83
C LEU A 283 0.50 -13.21 -8.04
N THR A 284 1.44 -12.91 -7.15
CA THR A 284 2.10 -11.60 -7.14
C THR A 284 3.56 -11.66 -6.69
N ASP A 285 4.35 -10.65 -7.09
CA ASP A 285 5.64 -10.33 -6.46
C ASP A 285 5.61 -8.96 -5.73
N SER A 286 4.43 -8.32 -5.69
CA SER A 286 4.24 -6.99 -5.09
C SER A 286 4.12 -7.05 -3.56
N GLY A 287 4.84 -6.16 -2.87
CA GLY A 287 4.72 -6.00 -1.42
C GLY A 287 3.35 -5.45 -0.99
N GLY A 288 2.81 -4.45 -1.68
CA GLY A 288 1.51 -3.86 -1.34
C GLY A 288 0.36 -4.85 -1.48
N VAL A 289 0.35 -5.65 -2.54
CA VAL A 289 -0.69 -6.67 -2.76
C VAL A 289 -0.72 -7.73 -1.66
N GLN A 290 0.44 -8.03 -1.03
CA GLN A 290 0.52 -8.94 0.12
C GLN A 290 -0.20 -8.38 1.37
N GLU A 291 -0.31 -7.07 1.48
CA GLU A 291 -1.05 -6.40 2.57
C GLU A 291 -2.53 -6.27 2.24
N GLU A 292 -2.84 -5.91 0.99
CA GLU A 292 -4.17 -5.52 0.54
C GLU A 292 -5.09 -6.71 0.23
N ALA A 293 -4.66 -7.66 -0.60
CA ALA A 293 -5.53 -8.74 -1.09
C ALA A 293 -6.11 -9.64 0.03
N PRO A 294 -5.37 -9.95 1.12
CA PRO A 294 -5.95 -10.69 2.24
C PRO A 294 -7.13 -10.00 2.92
N SER A 295 -7.19 -8.66 2.93
CA SER A 295 -8.33 -7.91 3.48
C SER A 295 -9.62 -8.07 2.67
N LEU A 296 -9.50 -8.51 1.43
CA LEU A 296 -10.62 -8.87 0.56
C LEU A 296 -10.93 -10.37 0.60
N GLY A 297 -10.34 -11.12 1.54
CA GLY A 297 -10.50 -12.57 1.65
C GLY A 297 -9.88 -13.34 0.48
N LYS A 298 -8.82 -12.82 -0.15
CA LYS A 298 -8.19 -13.44 -1.31
C LYS A 298 -6.90 -14.16 -0.93
N PRO A 299 -6.76 -15.49 -1.20
CA PRO A 299 -5.50 -16.19 -1.08
C PRO A 299 -4.41 -15.56 -1.95
N VAL A 300 -3.22 -15.35 -1.36
CA VAL A 300 -2.10 -14.71 -2.05
C VAL A 300 -0.91 -15.66 -2.16
N LEU A 301 -0.51 -15.96 -3.38
CA LEU A 301 0.70 -16.69 -3.72
C LEU A 301 1.79 -15.70 -4.15
N VAL A 302 2.92 -15.72 -3.46
CA VAL A 302 3.99 -14.75 -3.68
C VAL A 302 5.16 -15.39 -4.39
N MET A 303 5.46 -14.89 -5.58
CA MET A 303 6.56 -15.33 -6.44
C MET A 303 7.90 -14.78 -5.97
N ARG A 304 8.25 -15.07 -4.72
CA ARG A 304 9.51 -14.65 -4.08
C ARG A 304 10.00 -15.72 -3.11
N GLU A 305 11.32 -15.75 -2.87
CA GLU A 305 11.93 -16.59 -1.84
C GLU A 305 11.85 -15.96 -0.45
N ASN A 306 11.82 -14.62 -0.38
CA ASN A 306 11.79 -13.85 0.85
C ASN A 306 10.76 -12.72 0.75
N THR A 307 10.27 -12.26 1.92
CA THR A 307 9.39 -11.09 2.01
C THR A 307 9.79 -10.20 3.18
N GLU A 308 9.57 -8.90 3.05
CA GLU A 308 9.68 -7.92 4.13
C GLU A 308 8.41 -7.92 5.03
N ARG A 309 7.51 -8.86 4.80
CA ARG A 309 6.18 -8.98 5.43
C ARG A 309 5.98 -10.37 6.03
N PRO A 310 6.82 -10.76 6.99
CA PRO A 310 6.75 -12.09 7.59
C PRO A 310 5.41 -12.34 8.29
N GLU A 311 4.78 -11.28 8.84
CA GLU A 311 3.51 -11.39 9.56
C GLU A 311 2.39 -11.97 8.69
N ALA A 312 2.35 -11.68 7.38
CA ALA A 312 1.35 -12.24 6.47
C ALA A 312 1.57 -13.74 6.21
N VAL A 313 2.82 -14.16 6.18
CA VAL A 313 3.19 -15.58 6.04
C VAL A 313 2.84 -16.34 7.32
N ASP A 314 3.19 -15.79 8.48
CA ASP A 314 2.91 -16.38 9.79
C ASP A 314 1.39 -16.46 10.06
N ALA A 315 0.63 -15.47 9.62
CA ALA A 315 -0.83 -15.46 9.68
C ALA A 315 -1.50 -16.44 8.70
N GLY A 316 -0.77 -16.96 7.71
CA GLY A 316 -1.29 -17.88 6.70
C GLY A 316 -2.11 -17.23 5.59
N THR A 317 -2.15 -15.90 5.50
CA THR A 317 -2.85 -15.16 4.44
C THR A 317 -2.07 -15.15 3.13
N VAL A 318 -0.74 -15.36 3.22
CA VAL A 318 0.21 -15.31 2.12
C VAL A 318 1.10 -16.55 2.14
N ARG A 319 1.41 -17.09 0.97
CA ARG A 319 2.38 -18.19 0.81
C ARG A 319 3.49 -17.81 -0.15
N LEU A 320 4.75 -17.95 0.27
CA LEU A 320 5.91 -17.78 -0.59
C LEU A 320 6.10 -19.06 -1.42
N ILE A 321 6.14 -18.91 -2.74
CA ILE A 321 6.21 -20.06 -3.67
C ILE A 321 7.41 -20.00 -4.62
N GLY A 322 8.17 -18.89 -4.61
CA GLY A 322 9.23 -18.66 -5.60
C GLY A 322 8.68 -18.51 -7.02
N THR A 323 9.57 -18.62 -8.01
CA THR A 323 9.27 -18.44 -9.44
C THR A 323 9.37 -19.72 -10.27
N ALA A 324 9.64 -20.86 -9.63
CA ALA A 324 9.77 -22.14 -10.34
C ALA A 324 8.45 -22.54 -11.00
N GLU A 325 8.49 -22.84 -12.31
CA GLU A 325 7.32 -23.15 -13.13
C GLU A 325 6.41 -24.20 -12.51
N GLU A 326 6.97 -25.36 -12.11
CA GLU A 326 6.20 -26.45 -11.50
C GLU A 326 5.52 -25.99 -10.20
N ARG A 327 6.25 -25.25 -9.35
CA ARG A 327 5.73 -24.80 -8.07
C ARG A 327 4.59 -23.81 -8.25
N VAL A 328 4.68 -22.89 -9.22
CA VAL A 328 3.60 -21.95 -9.54
C VAL A 328 2.34 -22.71 -9.98
N VAL A 329 2.49 -23.69 -10.87
CA VAL A 329 1.36 -24.49 -11.34
C VAL A 329 0.73 -25.32 -10.20
N GLU A 330 1.52 -25.97 -9.37
CA GLU A 330 1.04 -26.81 -8.27
C GLU A 330 0.27 -25.99 -7.23
N GLU A 331 0.81 -24.85 -6.81
CA GLU A 331 0.22 -24.03 -5.75
C GLU A 331 -1.07 -23.33 -6.20
N VAL A 332 -1.11 -22.83 -7.44
CA VAL A 332 -2.36 -22.25 -8.00
C VAL A 332 -3.41 -23.36 -8.16
N ALA A 333 -3.03 -24.53 -8.69
CA ALA A 333 -3.94 -25.66 -8.85
C ALA A 333 -4.50 -26.14 -7.50
N ALA A 334 -3.67 -26.19 -6.46
CA ALA A 334 -4.10 -26.59 -5.12
C ALA A 334 -5.21 -25.69 -4.57
N LEU A 335 -5.16 -24.37 -4.86
CA LEU A 335 -6.19 -23.43 -4.44
C LEU A 335 -7.47 -23.49 -5.32
N PHE A 336 -7.32 -23.83 -6.58
CA PHE A 336 -8.47 -23.99 -7.47
C PHE A 336 -9.21 -25.31 -7.29
N ASP A 337 -8.47 -26.38 -6.97
CA ASP A 337 -8.99 -27.74 -6.89
C ASP A 337 -9.48 -28.14 -5.49
N SER A 338 -9.03 -27.40 -4.40
CA SER A 338 -9.42 -27.70 -3.01
C SER A 338 -10.11 -26.52 -2.34
N PRO A 339 -11.43 -26.59 -2.11
CA PRO A 339 -12.16 -25.61 -1.33
C PRO A 339 -11.61 -25.44 0.11
N GLU A 340 -11.07 -26.50 0.69
CA GLU A 340 -10.49 -26.48 2.04
C GLU A 340 -9.19 -25.66 2.06
N ALA A 341 -8.29 -25.88 1.07
CA ALA A 341 -7.05 -25.13 0.95
C ALA A 341 -7.33 -23.65 0.67
N TYR A 342 -8.31 -23.36 -0.20
CA TYR A 342 -8.77 -22.01 -0.48
C TYR A 342 -9.30 -21.33 0.81
N SER A 343 -10.25 -21.97 1.50
CA SER A 343 -10.90 -21.41 2.68
C SER A 343 -9.93 -21.18 3.83
N ALA A 344 -8.91 -22.04 3.98
CA ALA A 344 -7.88 -21.88 5.00
C ALA A 344 -7.10 -20.58 4.83
N MET A 345 -6.78 -20.18 3.60
CA MET A 345 -6.07 -18.91 3.31
C MET A 345 -7.02 -17.71 3.26
N ALA A 346 -8.19 -17.88 2.64
CA ALA A 346 -9.16 -16.80 2.47
C ALA A 346 -9.74 -16.28 3.79
N ASN A 347 -9.87 -17.16 4.79
CA ASN A 347 -10.39 -16.82 6.12
C ASN A 347 -9.29 -16.53 7.17
N ALA A 348 -8.02 -16.55 6.77
CA ALA A 348 -6.93 -16.18 7.66
C ALA A 348 -6.98 -14.67 7.99
N VAL A 349 -6.59 -14.33 9.22
CA VAL A 349 -6.69 -12.95 9.72
C VAL A 349 -5.59 -12.08 9.09
N ASN A 350 -5.97 -10.97 8.48
CA ASN A 350 -4.99 -10.03 7.96
C ASN A 350 -4.26 -9.31 9.11
N PRO A 351 -2.92 -9.42 9.23
CA PRO A 351 -2.17 -8.79 10.30
C PRO A 351 -1.96 -7.28 10.12
N TYR A 352 -2.35 -6.71 8.97
CA TYR A 352 -2.05 -5.31 8.65
C TYR A 352 -3.18 -4.32 8.95
N GLY A 353 -4.41 -4.77 9.17
CA GLY A 353 -5.49 -3.83 9.50
C GLY A 353 -6.88 -4.46 9.41
N ASP A 354 -7.83 -3.72 9.97
CA ASP A 354 -9.25 -4.03 10.08
C ASP A 354 -10.15 -2.94 9.47
N GLY A 355 -9.56 -1.94 8.79
CA GLY A 355 -10.29 -0.80 8.21
C GLY A 355 -10.59 0.34 9.18
N HIS A 356 -9.98 0.34 10.37
CA HIS A 356 -10.19 1.37 11.41
C HIS A 356 -8.90 2.10 11.78
N ALA A 357 -7.84 2.01 10.96
CA ALA A 357 -6.55 2.63 11.25
C ALA A 357 -6.64 4.17 11.23
N ALA A 358 -7.42 4.74 10.32
CA ALA A 358 -7.62 6.19 10.27
C ALA A 358 -8.34 6.72 11.51
N GLN A 359 -9.32 5.99 12.05
CA GLN A 359 -10.03 6.36 13.27
C GLN A 359 -9.10 6.33 14.48
N ARG A 360 -8.27 5.28 14.62
CA ARG A 360 -7.24 5.19 15.67
C ARG A 360 -6.21 6.30 15.54
N THR A 361 -5.82 6.65 14.32
CA THR A 361 -4.93 7.78 14.04
C THR A 361 -5.49 9.09 14.55
N VAL A 362 -6.73 9.43 14.20
CA VAL A 362 -7.38 10.68 14.64
C VAL A 362 -7.55 10.73 16.15
N ALA A 363 -7.93 9.61 16.79
CA ALA A 363 -8.03 9.51 18.24
C ALA A 363 -6.66 9.68 18.93
N ALA A 364 -5.59 9.11 18.38
CA ALA A 364 -4.23 9.28 18.90
C ALA A 364 -3.77 10.74 18.80
N ILE A 365 -4.08 11.42 17.69
CA ILE A 365 -3.80 12.86 17.51
C ILE A 365 -4.61 13.69 18.52
N ALA A 366 -5.89 13.38 18.73
CA ALA A 366 -6.72 14.06 19.71
C ALA A 366 -6.15 13.91 21.13
N ALA A 367 -5.74 12.71 21.51
CA ALA A 367 -5.10 12.44 22.80
C ALA A 367 -3.78 13.19 22.98
N MET A 368 -2.94 13.30 21.94
CA MET A 368 -1.70 14.10 21.98
C MET A 368 -1.96 15.58 22.31
N PHE A 369 -3.11 16.12 21.90
CA PHE A 369 -3.51 17.48 22.23
C PHE A 369 -4.42 17.60 23.46
N GLY A 370 -4.71 16.50 24.18
CA GLY A 370 -5.62 16.50 25.33
C GLY A 370 -7.09 16.79 24.98
N LEU A 371 -7.50 16.46 23.75
CA LEU A 371 -8.86 16.69 23.22
C LEU A 371 -9.75 15.45 23.30
N GLY A 372 -9.21 14.29 23.69
CA GLY A 372 -9.91 13.02 23.79
C GLY A 372 -8.98 11.90 24.20
N ASP A 373 -9.50 10.69 24.27
CA ASP A 373 -8.76 9.48 24.63
C ASP A 373 -8.30 8.72 23.38
N ARG A 374 -7.21 7.93 23.50
CA ARG A 374 -6.79 6.97 22.48
C ARG A 374 -7.80 5.82 22.39
N LEU A 375 -8.03 5.33 21.19
CA LEU A 375 -8.66 4.03 21.00
C LEU A 375 -7.67 2.91 21.35
N GLU A 376 -8.18 1.71 21.54
CA GLU A 376 -7.34 0.52 21.73
C GLU A 376 -6.41 0.31 20.55
N ASP A 377 -5.19 -0.14 20.85
CA ASP A 377 -4.22 -0.55 19.84
C ASP A 377 -4.82 -1.64 18.93
N PHE A 378 -4.47 -1.59 17.64
CA PHE A 378 -4.87 -2.65 16.72
C PHE A 378 -4.21 -3.98 17.10
N HIS A 379 -5.04 -5.01 17.21
CA HIS A 379 -4.63 -6.40 17.38
C HIS A 379 -5.33 -7.26 16.32
N PRO A 380 -4.59 -8.04 15.51
CA PRO A 380 -5.22 -9.00 14.61
C PRO A 380 -6.09 -9.99 15.42
N SER A 381 -7.39 -10.02 15.18
CA SER A 381 -8.30 -10.95 15.85
C SER A 381 -9.07 -11.82 14.83
N PRO A 382 -9.27 -13.12 15.10
CA PRO A 382 -10.12 -13.97 14.27
C PRO A 382 -11.56 -13.48 14.35
N GLY A 383 -12.16 -12.99 13.27
CA GLY A 383 -13.61 -12.76 13.22
C GLY A 383 -14.11 -11.51 12.52
N GLU A 384 -13.25 -10.56 12.12
CA GLU A 384 -13.67 -9.33 11.43
C GLU A 384 -13.14 -9.19 9.99
N SER A 385 -12.69 -10.27 9.37
CA SER A 385 -12.38 -10.26 7.93
C SER A 385 -13.69 -10.11 7.15
N GLY A 386 -13.90 -8.93 6.66
CA GLY A 386 -14.82 -8.43 5.66
C GLY A 386 -15.98 -9.29 5.22
N LYS A 387 -17.12 -9.17 5.87
CA LYS A 387 -18.39 -9.31 5.17
C LYS A 387 -18.69 -7.94 4.54
N VAL A 388 -18.22 -7.73 3.31
CA VAL A 388 -18.70 -6.69 2.42
C VAL A 388 -19.58 -7.34 1.36
#